data_4d3506f9c47137b8639c001ede725b1b
#
_entry.id   4d3506f9c47137b8639c001ede725b1b
#
_cell.length_a   1.000
_cell.length_b   1.000
_cell.length_c   1.000
_cell.angle_alpha   90.00
_cell.angle_beta   90.00
_cell.angle_gamma   90.00
#
_symmetry.space_group_name_H-M   'P 1'
#
loop_
_entity.id
_entity.type
_entity.pdbx_description
1 polymer ?
#
loop_
_entity_poly.entity_id
_entity_poly.type
_entity_poly.pdbx_seq_one_letter_code
_entity_poly.pdbx_strand_id
1 'polypeptide(L)'
;MTAKQIFNRLRKKALTYPGAVEDHPWGDTAIKVNGKVFVFLGEEGASFKLPNSRDMAHDLPFAEPTRYGLGKHGWVSAHFTRKSKPSISLLEAWLDESYRAVAPKKMVERLG
;
A
#
# COMPACT_ATOMS: atom_id res chain seq x y z
N MET A 1 -14.36 7.31 -7.60
CA MET A 1 -13.99 5.94 -8.00
C MET A 1 -14.64 4.92 -7.06
N THR A 2 -15.04 3.76 -7.59
CA THR A 2 -15.49 2.65 -6.75
C THR A 2 -14.30 1.98 -6.08
N ALA A 3 -14.57 1.18 -5.05
CA ALA A 3 -13.52 0.40 -4.37
C ALA A 3 -12.79 -0.53 -5.37
N LYS A 4 -13.54 -1.14 -6.29
CA LYS A 4 -12.97 -2.00 -7.33
C LYS A 4 -12.05 -1.23 -8.27
N GLN A 5 -12.43 -0.03 -8.65
CA GLN A 5 -11.59 0.84 -9.50
C GLN A 5 -10.31 1.24 -8.79
N ILE A 6 -10.39 1.55 -7.49
CA ILE A 6 -9.22 1.88 -6.67
C ILE A 6 -8.29 0.66 -6.60
N PHE A 7 -8.83 -0.51 -6.30
CA PHE A 7 -8.06 -1.76 -6.26
C PHE A 7 -7.30 -1.99 -7.56
N ASN A 8 -8.01 -1.92 -8.70
CA ASN A 8 -7.41 -2.15 -10.01
C ASN A 8 -6.33 -1.12 -10.33
N ARG A 9 -6.57 0.15 -9.99
CA ARG A 9 -5.62 1.23 -10.23
C ARG A 9 -4.34 1.04 -9.42
N LEU A 10 -4.46 0.71 -8.15
CA LEU A 10 -3.30 0.48 -7.28
C LEU A 10 -2.54 -0.77 -7.70
N ARG A 11 -3.24 -1.84 -8.04
CA ARG A 11 -2.61 -3.07 -8.51
C ARG A 11 -1.79 -2.83 -9.78
N LYS A 12 -2.38 -2.15 -10.74
CA LYS A 12 -1.71 -1.83 -12.00
C LYS A 12 -0.45 -1.01 -11.76
N LYS A 13 -0.56 0.03 -10.93
CA LYS A 13 0.59 0.88 -10.62
C LYS A 13 1.67 0.10 -9.87
N ALA A 14 1.29 -0.71 -8.87
CA ALA A 14 2.24 -1.49 -8.09
C ALA A 14 3.07 -2.43 -8.96
N LEU A 15 2.44 -3.03 -9.97
CA LEU A 15 3.12 -3.97 -10.87
C LEU A 15 4.07 -3.28 -11.86
N THR A 16 4.03 -1.94 -11.95
CA THR A 16 4.99 -1.19 -12.78
C THR A 16 6.33 -0.95 -12.07
N TYR A 17 6.39 -1.12 -10.75
CA TYR A 17 7.63 -0.90 -10.01
C TYR A 17 8.66 -1.98 -10.31
N PRO A 18 9.97 -1.63 -10.30
CA PRO A 18 11.03 -2.62 -10.55
C PRO A 18 10.97 -3.80 -9.60
N GLY A 19 10.99 -5.01 -10.15
CA GLY A 19 10.99 -6.24 -9.38
C GLY A 19 9.68 -6.62 -8.71
N ALA A 20 8.59 -5.90 -9.01
CA ALA A 20 7.28 -6.17 -8.41
C ALA A 20 6.70 -7.50 -8.91
N VAL A 21 6.22 -8.32 -7.97
CA VAL A 21 5.61 -9.62 -8.23
C VAL A 21 4.34 -9.76 -7.43
N GLU A 22 3.27 -10.20 -8.06
CA GLU A 22 2.00 -10.44 -7.39
C GLU A 22 1.98 -11.82 -6.74
N ASP A 23 1.46 -11.90 -5.53
CA ASP A 23 1.27 -13.15 -4.80
C ASP A 23 -0.10 -13.13 -4.12
N HIS A 24 -0.60 -14.30 -3.77
CA HIS A 24 -1.94 -14.44 -3.19
C HIS A 24 -1.89 -15.31 -1.91
N PRO A 25 -1.22 -14.83 -0.84
CA PRO A 25 -1.19 -15.57 0.41
C PRO A 25 -2.60 -15.63 1.01
N TRP A 26 -3.08 -16.83 1.26
CA TRP A 26 -4.41 -17.08 1.85
C TRP A 26 -5.57 -16.36 1.14
N GLY A 27 -5.48 -16.21 -0.20
CA GLY A 27 -6.53 -15.59 -1.00
C GLY A 27 -6.46 -14.06 -1.09
N ASP A 28 -5.62 -13.42 -0.29
CA ASP A 28 -5.40 -11.98 -0.39
C ASP A 28 -4.46 -11.67 -1.56
N THR A 29 -4.47 -10.42 -2.02
CA THR A 29 -3.53 -9.96 -3.02
C THR A 29 -2.39 -9.20 -2.35
N ALA A 30 -1.17 -9.64 -2.56
CA ALA A 30 0.02 -8.96 -2.07
C ALA A 30 0.96 -8.71 -3.24
N ILE A 31 1.57 -7.52 -3.28
CA ILE A 31 2.61 -7.22 -4.27
C ILE A 31 3.93 -7.16 -3.52
N LYS A 32 4.90 -7.92 -4.00
CA LYS A 32 6.19 -8.10 -3.35
C LYS A 32 7.33 -7.53 -4.19
N VAL A 33 8.40 -7.17 -3.54
CA VAL A 33 9.68 -6.88 -4.16
C VAL A 33 10.78 -7.56 -3.36
N ASN A 34 11.64 -8.30 -4.03
CA ASN A 34 12.72 -9.04 -3.37
C ASN A 34 12.21 -9.92 -2.21
N GLY A 35 11.06 -10.59 -2.43
CA GLY A 35 10.47 -11.49 -1.44
C GLY A 35 9.72 -10.83 -0.28
N LYS A 36 9.64 -9.50 -0.26
CA LYS A 36 8.96 -8.75 0.81
C LYS A 36 7.74 -8.01 0.27
N VAL A 37 6.63 -8.08 1.01
CA VAL A 37 5.40 -7.37 0.62
C VAL A 37 5.60 -5.87 0.81
N PHE A 38 5.21 -5.08 -0.20
CA PHE A 38 5.16 -3.63 -0.05
C PHE A 38 3.74 -3.07 -0.15
N VAL A 39 2.76 -3.87 -0.53
CA VAL A 39 1.35 -3.49 -0.44
C VAL A 39 0.48 -4.74 -0.35
N PHE A 40 -0.50 -4.70 0.54
CA PHE A 40 -1.60 -5.67 0.57
C PHE A 40 -2.82 -5.00 -0.04
N LEU A 41 -3.47 -5.65 -0.99
CA LEU A 41 -4.65 -5.12 -1.67
C LEU A 41 -5.85 -6.01 -1.39
N GLY A 42 -6.92 -5.40 -0.91
CA GLY A 42 -8.20 -6.06 -0.69
C GLY A 42 -9.31 -5.36 -1.47
N GLU A 43 -10.48 -5.97 -1.49
CA GLU A 43 -11.64 -5.41 -2.19
C GLU A 43 -12.12 -4.08 -1.58
N GLU A 44 -11.88 -3.88 -0.29
CA GLU A 44 -12.39 -2.72 0.45
C GLU A 44 -11.30 -1.84 1.03
N GLY A 45 -10.04 -2.19 0.83
CA GLY A 45 -8.94 -1.41 1.40
C GLY A 45 -7.58 -1.93 0.99
N ALA A 46 -6.55 -1.20 1.40
CA ALA A 46 -5.16 -1.55 1.15
C ALA A 46 -4.30 -1.21 2.35
N SER A 47 -3.18 -1.91 2.51
CA SER A 47 -2.24 -1.65 3.60
C SER A 47 -0.86 -1.35 3.02
N PHE A 48 -0.25 -0.29 3.55
CA PHE A 48 1.04 0.25 3.09
C PHE A 48 1.98 0.43 4.27
N LYS A 49 3.27 0.24 4.04
CA LYS A 49 4.28 0.57 5.04
C LYS A 49 4.67 2.04 4.89
N LEU A 50 4.37 2.85 5.89
CA LEU A 50 4.49 4.31 5.82
C LEU A 50 5.42 4.84 6.93
N PRO A 51 6.75 4.69 6.81
CA PRO A 51 7.66 5.16 7.84
C PRO A 51 7.61 6.67 8.05
N ASN A 52 7.29 7.44 7.01
CA ASN A 52 7.23 8.91 7.09
C ASN A 52 5.81 9.44 7.29
N SER A 53 4.81 8.81 6.68
CA SER A 53 3.44 9.33 6.68
C SER A 53 2.53 8.71 7.74
N ARG A 54 3.03 7.78 8.55
CA ARG A 54 2.24 7.05 9.54
C ARG A 54 1.46 7.96 10.49
N ASP A 55 2.12 8.93 11.08
CA ASP A 55 1.48 9.80 12.08
C ASP A 55 0.38 10.66 11.46
N MET A 56 0.64 11.23 10.30
CA MET A 56 -0.35 12.01 9.57
C MET A 56 -1.53 11.11 9.15
N ALA A 57 -1.24 9.87 8.72
CA ALA A 57 -2.27 8.94 8.30
C ALA A 57 -3.26 8.60 9.41
N HIS A 58 -2.78 8.48 10.65
CA HIS A 58 -3.64 8.15 11.79
C HIS A 58 -4.69 9.23 12.10
N ASP A 59 -4.49 10.45 11.61
CA ASP A 59 -5.45 11.54 11.78
C ASP A 59 -6.54 11.52 10.69
N LEU A 60 -6.43 10.64 9.71
CA LEU A 60 -7.39 10.57 8.61
C LEU A 60 -8.50 9.55 8.91
N PRO A 61 -9.78 9.91 8.66
CA PRO A 61 -10.92 9.06 9.06
C PRO A 61 -10.99 7.72 8.34
N PHE A 62 -10.33 7.57 7.19
CA PHE A 62 -10.34 6.31 6.43
C PHE A 62 -9.14 5.40 6.75
N ALA A 63 -8.23 5.83 7.62
CA ALA A 63 -6.99 5.09 7.90
C ALA A 63 -6.92 4.63 9.35
N GLU A 64 -6.26 3.49 9.56
CA GLU A 64 -6.00 2.95 10.90
C GLU A 64 -4.73 2.10 10.88
N PRO A 65 -4.11 1.81 12.03
CA PRO A 65 -2.97 0.90 12.08
C PRO A 65 -3.38 -0.47 11.54
N THR A 66 -2.49 -1.09 10.77
CA THR A 66 -2.74 -2.43 10.24
C THR A 66 -2.75 -3.43 11.38
N ARG A 67 -3.64 -4.43 11.30
CA ARG A 67 -3.84 -5.47 12.31
C ARG A 67 -2.64 -6.44 12.39
N TYR A 68 -2.72 -7.38 13.32
CA TYR A 68 -1.75 -8.47 13.51
C TYR A 68 -0.34 -7.98 13.86
N GLY A 69 -0.26 -6.84 14.57
CA GLY A 69 1.02 -6.29 14.99
C GLY A 69 1.79 -5.54 13.93
N LEU A 70 1.30 -5.49 12.68
CA LEU A 70 1.98 -4.78 11.60
C LEU A 70 1.99 -3.27 11.82
N GLY A 71 0.96 -2.73 12.48
CA GLY A 71 0.91 -1.31 12.79
C GLY A 71 2.10 -0.81 13.60
N LYS A 72 2.67 -1.66 14.45
CA LYS A 72 3.88 -1.35 15.24
C LYS A 72 5.09 -1.07 14.34
N HIS A 73 5.08 -1.63 13.14
CA HIS A 73 6.17 -1.50 12.18
C HIS A 73 5.88 -0.48 11.08
N GLY A 74 4.92 0.41 11.34
CA GLY A 74 4.61 1.49 10.42
C GLY A 74 3.60 1.17 9.33
N TRP A 75 2.93 0.02 9.40
CA TRP A 75 1.90 -0.33 8.44
C TRP A 75 0.58 0.37 8.76
N VAL A 76 -0.04 0.92 7.73
CA VAL A 76 -1.30 1.65 7.80
C VAL A 76 -2.27 1.06 6.79
N SER A 77 -3.51 0.83 7.24
CA SER A 77 -4.60 0.35 6.39
C SER A 77 -5.53 1.50 6.02
N ALA A 78 -5.81 1.65 4.74
CA ALA A 78 -6.76 2.62 4.21
C ALA A 78 -8.01 1.90 3.73
N HIS A 79 -9.18 2.40 4.13
CA HIS A 79 -10.47 1.82 3.77
C HIS A 79 -11.12 2.60 2.63
N PHE A 80 -11.44 1.91 1.53
CA PHE A 80 -11.99 2.54 0.31
C PHE A 80 -13.48 2.83 0.39
N THR A 81 -14.18 2.13 1.29
CA THR A 81 -15.63 2.16 1.37
C THR A 81 -16.17 3.08 2.46
N ARG A 82 -15.29 3.69 3.26
CA ARG A 82 -15.71 4.62 4.31
C ARG A 82 -16.26 5.90 3.69
N LYS A 83 -17.14 6.59 4.43
CA LYS A 83 -17.78 7.82 3.99
C LYS A 83 -16.78 8.88 3.54
N SER A 84 -15.66 9.01 4.25
CA SER A 84 -14.56 9.90 3.87
C SER A 84 -13.48 9.10 3.16
N LYS A 85 -13.72 8.77 1.90
CA LYS A 85 -12.77 7.98 1.10
C LYS A 85 -11.45 8.68 0.85
N PRO A 86 -10.35 7.93 0.77
CA PRO A 86 -9.08 8.49 0.34
C PRO A 86 -9.10 8.90 -1.14
N SER A 87 -8.34 9.91 -1.50
CA SER A 87 -8.12 10.24 -2.91
C SER A 87 -7.17 9.22 -3.53
N ILE A 88 -7.32 8.95 -4.82
CA ILE A 88 -6.39 8.05 -5.52
C ILE A 88 -4.97 8.62 -5.52
N SER A 89 -4.81 9.93 -5.62
CA SER A 89 -3.49 10.58 -5.59
C SER A 89 -2.76 10.30 -4.28
N LEU A 90 -3.47 10.37 -3.15
CA LEU A 90 -2.88 10.07 -1.84
C LEU A 90 -2.48 8.60 -1.76
N LEU A 91 -3.35 7.69 -2.20
CA LEU A 91 -3.07 6.26 -2.17
C LEU A 91 -1.89 5.90 -3.07
N GLU A 92 -1.77 6.54 -4.22
CA GLU A 92 -0.61 6.34 -5.09
C GLU A 92 0.68 6.86 -4.47
N ALA A 93 0.62 7.98 -3.74
CA ALA A 93 1.76 8.51 -3.00
C ALA A 93 2.17 7.54 -1.87
N TRP A 94 1.20 6.96 -1.18
CA TRP A 94 1.46 5.97 -0.13
C TRP A 94 2.04 4.68 -0.70
N LEU A 95 1.58 4.27 -1.86
CA LEU A 95 2.14 3.11 -2.57
C LEU A 95 3.61 3.35 -2.88
N ASP A 96 3.95 4.53 -3.36
CA ASP A 96 5.33 4.91 -3.66
C ASP A 96 6.21 4.90 -2.40
N GLU A 97 5.73 5.50 -1.31
CA GLU A 97 6.45 5.50 -0.04
C GLU A 97 6.68 4.07 0.45
N SER A 98 5.67 3.22 0.35
CA SER A 98 5.75 1.83 0.79
C SER A 98 6.77 1.04 -0.02
N TYR A 99 6.77 1.20 -1.34
CA TYR A 99 7.76 0.56 -2.19
C TYR A 99 9.18 0.99 -1.80
N ARG A 100 9.40 2.29 -1.63
CA ARG A 100 10.71 2.84 -1.26
C ARG A 100 11.17 2.39 0.13
N ALA A 101 10.23 2.10 1.02
CA ALA A 101 10.54 1.61 2.36
C ALA A 101 10.95 0.14 2.37
N VAL A 102 10.45 -0.65 1.43
CA VAL A 102 10.61 -2.11 1.43
C VAL A 102 11.65 -2.58 0.41
N ALA A 103 11.71 -1.94 -0.75
CA ALA A 103 12.59 -2.38 -1.84
C ALA A 103 14.07 -2.18 -1.52
N PRO A 104 14.94 -3.04 -2.07
CA PRO A 104 16.39 -2.83 -1.97
C PRO A 104 16.78 -1.47 -2.56
N LYS A 105 17.79 -0.86 -1.99
CA LYS A 105 18.28 0.46 -2.42
C LYS A 105 18.54 0.54 -3.92
N LYS A 106 19.11 -0.50 -4.50
CA LYS A 106 19.39 -0.56 -5.95
C LYS A 106 18.12 -0.40 -6.79
N MET A 107 17.02 -0.98 -6.35
CA MET A 107 15.75 -0.88 -7.07
C MET A 107 15.11 0.49 -6.90
N VAL A 108 15.24 1.07 -5.72
CA VAL A 108 14.75 2.44 -5.46
C VAL A 108 15.50 3.45 -6.34
N GLU A 109 16.79 3.28 -6.50
CA GLU A 109 17.62 4.14 -7.35
C GLU A 109 17.18 4.13 -8.81
N ARG A 110 16.58 3.04 -9.29
CA ARG A 110 16.03 2.94 -10.66
C ARG A 110 14.81 3.82 -10.88
N LEU A 111 14.17 4.29 -9.82
CA LEU A 111 13.02 5.18 -9.93
C LEU A 111 13.42 6.63 -10.21
N GLY A 112 14.67 6.93 -10.07
CA GLY A 112 15.21 8.29 -10.24
C GLY A 112 15.16 9.09 -8.98
#